data_23ce09e13b16926ec668c2fa8c0848e6
#
_entry.id   23ce09e13b16926ec668c2fa8c0848e6
#
_cell.length_a   1.000
_cell.length_b   1.000
_cell.length_c   1.000
_cell.angle_alpha   90.00
_cell.angle_beta   90.00
_cell.angle_gamma   90.00
#
_symmetry.space_group_name_H-M   'P 1'
#
loop_
_entity.id
_entity.type
_entity.pdbx_description
1 polymer ?
#
loop_
_entity_poly.entity_id
_entity_poly.type
_entity_poly.pdbx_seq_one_letter_code
_entity_poly.pdbx_strand_id
1 'polypeptide(L)'
;MPPLQTARGTPTSTATAAVVEALGPLHRATVIPMGTMGVGESQALAAQTERQGGQYLEAPVLGSQPQALTGTLLVMAGGDQEVFDQQRSLLNQLAEAPQRVGPVGSGAATKIALNQLIASLTHSFSLSLRLIQQAGVPVETFMDILRPSALYAPTFDKKLQRMLDGHYSDPNFSTSLLRKDLLLFLQEAADQGLQAQGLQGVADLLMQAKDTELDDQDYCALHALTGQS
;
A
#
# COMPACT_ATOMS: atom_id res chain seq x y z
N MET A 1 -12.65 25.67 10.04
CA MET A 1 -11.47 25.01 9.44
C MET A 1 -11.78 24.77 7.98
N PRO A 2 -10.97 25.22 7.02
CA PRO A 2 -11.16 24.86 5.63
C PRO A 2 -10.83 23.37 5.43
N PRO A 3 -11.54 22.66 4.53
CA PRO A 3 -11.25 21.27 4.24
C PRO A 3 -9.85 21.13 3.61
N LEU A 4 -9.06 20.18 4.11
CA LEU A 4 -7.77 19.80 3.54
C LEU A 4 -7.99 19.30 2.10
N GLN A 5 -7.57 20.09 1.12
CA GLN A 5 -7.52 19.67 -0.27
C GLN A 5 -6.30 18.73 -0.42
N THR A 6 -6.56 17.43 -0.58
CA THR A 6 -5.53 16.50 -0.99
C THR A 6 -5.16 16.80 -2.45
N ALA A 7 -3.97 17.35 -2.66
CA ALA A 7 -3.42 17.53 -4.00
C ALA A 7 -3.23 16.14 -4.66
N ARG A 8 -3.98 15.86 -5.71
CA ARG A 8 -3.80 14.65 -6.53
C ARG A 8 -2.39 14.68 -7.12
N GLY A 9 -1.61 13.65 -6.87
CA GLY A 9 -0.31 13.44 -7.50
C GLY A 9 0.94 13.81 -6.69
N THR A 10 0.80 14.39 -5.51
CA THR A 10 1.94 14.66 -4.63
C THR A 10 2.28 13.40 -3.82
N PRO A 11 3.56 12.98 -3.69
CA PRO A 11 3.95 11.90 -2.78
C PRO A 11 3.43 12.15 -1.37
N THR A 12 2.95 11.12 -0.68
CA THR A 12 2.34 11.23 0.65
C THR A 12 3.27 11.92 1.64
N SER A 13 4.56 11.61 1.61
CA SER A 13 5.60 12.23 2.43
C SER A 13 5.75 13.72 2.17
N THR A 14 5.76 14.15 0.90
CA THR A 14 5.88 15.57 0.52
C THR A 14 4.66 16.37 0.98
N ALA A 15 3.45 15.82 0.82
CA ALA A 15 2.23 16.47 1.28
C ALA A 15 2.22 16.60 2.81
N THR A 16 2.60 15.56 3.53
CA THR A 16 2.66 15.58 5.01
C THR A 16 3.75 16.54 5.50
N ALA A 17 4.93 16.56 4.87
CA ALA A 17 6.01 17.47 5.21
C ALA A 17 5.62 18.94 5.03
N ALA A 18 4.92 19.27 3.94
CA ALA A 18 4.40 20.61 3.69
C ALA A 18 3.34 21.03 4.73
N VAL A 19 2.48 20.11 5.16
CA VAL A 19 1.51 20.37 6.23
C VAL A 19 2.23 20.64 7.56
N VAL A 20 3.22 19.82 7.93
CA VAL A 20 4.02 20.00 9.15
C VAL A 20 4.75 21.33 9.13
N GLU A 21 5.33 21.72 8.00
CA GLU A 21 5.99 23.01 7.82
C GLU A 21 5.02 24.18 7.98
N ALA A 22 3.84 24.08 7.37
CA ALA A 22 2.82 25.15 7.42
C ALA A 22 2.18 25.34 8.81
N LEU A 23 2.15 24.29 9.64
CA LEU A 23 1.62 24.38 11.00
C LEU A 23 2.54 25.17 11.95
N GLY A 24 3.85 25.30 11.62
CA GLY A 24 4.83 25.96 12.48
C GLY A 24 5.04 25.20 13.81
N PRO A 25 5.28 25.91 14.94
CA PRO A 25 5.55 25.25 16.22
C PRO A 25 4.42 24.31 16.65
N LEU A 26 4.74 23.03 16.85
CA LEU A 26 3.72 21.98 17.09
C LEU A 26 3.29 21.85 18.56
N HIS A 27 3.97 22.53 19.49
CA HIS A 27 3.58 22.60 20.92
C HIS A 27 3.23 21.22 21.53
N ARG A 28 4.05 20.21 21.29
CA ARG A 28 3.87 18.80 21.71
C ARG A 28 2.72 18.05 21.00
N ALA A 29 2.15 18.58 19.92
CA ALA A 29 1.20 17.82 19.11
C ALA A 29 1.88 16.58 18.53
N THR A 30 1.12 15.49 18.40
CA THR A 30 1.60 14.27 17.75
C THR A 30 1.20 14.26 16.28
N VAL A 31 2.18 14.14 15.38
CA VAL A 31 1.96 13.94 13.95
C VAL A 31 1.86 12.43 13.69
N ILE A 32 0.72 11.99 13.14
CA ILE A 32 0.45 10.58 12.88
C ILE A 32 0.17 10.38 11.39
N PRO A 33 1.20 10.25 10.52
CA PRO A 33 0.98 9.93 9.11
C PRO A 33 0.53 8.48 8.96
N MET A 34 -0.56 8.27 8.22
CA MET A 34 -1.16 6.95 7.99
C MET A 34 -1.01 6.47 6.54
N GLY A 35 -0.45 7.30 5.67
CA GLY A 35 -0.19 6.97 4.27
C GLY A 35 1.07 6.13 4.07
N THR A 36 1.22 5.54 2.87
CA THR A 36 2.42 4.78 2.51
C THR A 36 3.53 5.74 2.05
N MET A 37 4.69 5.62 2.67
CA MET A 37 5.91 6.36 2.35
C MET A 37 7.14 5.44 2.51
N GLY A 38 8.29 5.86 2.01
CA GLY A 38 9.57 5.17 2.22
C GLY A 38 10.08 5.29 3.65
N VAL A 39 11.01 4.40 4.04
CA VAL A 39 11.61 4.40 5.39
C VAL A 39 12.34 5.70 5.66
N GLY A 40 13.22 6.12 4.74
CA GLY A 40 13.97 7.37 4.86
C GLY A 40 13.07 8.62 4.88
N GLU A 41 11.97 8.62 4.14
CA GLU A 41 10.98 9.71 4.15
C GLU A 41 10.29 9.82 5.52
N SER A 42 9.90 8.69 6.13
CA SER A 42 9.31 8.66 7.46
C SER A 42 10.28 9.18 8.53
N GLN A 43 11.54 8.75 8.46
CA GLN A 43 12.58 9.22 9.39
C GLN A 43 12.86 10.73 9.24
N ALA A 44 12.91 11.24 8.00
CA ALA A 44 13.08 12.66 7.75
C ALA A 44 11.91 13.51 8.29
N LEU A 45 10.68 13.00 8.12
CA LEU A 45 9.46 13.65 8.63
C LEU A 45 9.41 13.62 10.16
N ALA A 46 9.86 12.55 10.81
CA ALA A 46 9.99 12.47 12.24
C ALA A 46 10.97 13.55 12.77
N ALA A 47 12.16 13.63 12.18
CA ALA A 47 13.16 14.64 12.56
C ALA A 47 12.65 16.07 12.32
N GLN A 48 11.85 16.32 11.29
CA GLN A 48 11.22 17.63 11.06
C GLN A 48 10.18 17.95 12.14
N THR A 49 9.33 16.98 12.47
CA THR A 49 8.31 17.10 13.53
C THR A 49 8.93 17.44 14.90
N GLU A 50 9.98 16.71 15.26
CA GLU A 50 10.72 16.92 16.52
C GLU A 50 11.39 18.31 16.59
N ARG A 51 12.00 18.79 15.49
CA ARG A 51 12.57 20.15 15.42
C ARG A 51 11.53 21.25 15.68
N GLN A 52 10.25 20.97 15.37
CA GLN A 52 9.14 21.89 15.61
C GLN A 52 8.48 21.68 16.98
N GLY A 53 9.08 20.85 17.85
CA GLY A 53 8.58 20.59 19.20
C GLY A 53 7.37 19.64 19.25
N GLY A 54 7.11 18.88 18.18
CA GLY A 54 6.09 17.85 18.10
C GLY A 54 6.60 16.46 18.45
N GLN A 55 5.67 15.51 18.56
CA GLN A 55 5.92 14.08 18.65
C GLN A 55 5.55 13.41 17.32
N TYR A 56 6.18 12.29 16.99
CA TYR A 56 5.93 11.58 15.74
C TYR A 56 5.62 10.10 15.97
N LEU A 57 4.61 9.61 15.28
CA LEU A 57 4.23 8.21 15.29
C LEU A 57 3.72 7.84 13.89
N GLU A 58 4.52 7.16 13.05
CA GLU A 58 3.97 6.63 11.82
C GLU A 58 2.96 5.52 12.11
N ALA A 59 1.86 5.50 11.40
CA ALA A 59 0.81 4.52 11.62
C ALA A 59 0.15 4.08 10.30
N PRO A 60 0.94 3.59 9.32
CA PRO A 60 0.35 3.10 8.07
C PRO A 60 -0.61 1.94 8.34
N VAL A 61 -1.59 1.80 7.44
CA VAL A 61 -2.70 0.86 7.60
C VAL A 61 -2.76 -0.14 6.46
N LEU A 62 -3.27 -1.33 6.76
CA LEU A 62 -3.73 -2.30 5.78
C LEU A 62 -5.24 -2.52 5.97
N GLY A 63 -5.95 -2.50 4.86
CA GLY A 63 -7.41 -2.51 4.78
C GLY A 63 -7.87 -1.48 3.76
N SER A 64 -9.15 -1.45 3.49
CA SER A 64 -9.80 -0.55 2.55
C SER A 64 -10.96 0.19 3.21
N GLN A 65 -11.75 0.94 2.44
CA GLN A 65 -12.86 1.73 2.97
C GLN A 65 -13.83 0.94 3.88
N PRO A 66 -14.24 -0.30 3.59
CA PRO A 66 -15.09 -1.07 4.52
C PRO A 66 -14.47 -1.25 5.91
N GLN A 67 -13.17 -1.60 5.97
CA GLN A 67 -12.46 -1.75 7.25
C GLN A 67 -12.28 -0.41 7.97
N ALA A 68 -12.07 0.68 7.23
CA ALA A 68 -12.00 2.01 7.84
C ALA A 68 -13.34 2.42 8.47
N LEU A 69 -14.45 2.13 7.81
CA LEU A 69 -15.80 2.44 8.33
C LEU A 69 -16.17 1.61 9.56
N THR A 70 -15.65 0.40 9.68
CA THR A 70 -15.93 -0.52 10.80
C THR A 70 -14.88 -0.47 11.92
N GLY A 71 -13.81 0.31 11.78
CA GLY A 71 -12.72 0.38 12.74
C GLY A 71 -11.90 -0.92 12.82
N THR A 72 -11.78 -1.66 11.72
CA THR A 72 -11.09 -2.96 11.64
C THR A 72 -9.84 -2.93 10.76
N LEU A 73 -9.22 -1.76 10.59
CA LEU A 73 -7.95 -1.63 9.90
C LEU A 73 -6.84 -2.36 10.67
N LEU A 74 -5.84 -2.86 9.95
CA LEU A 74 -4.59 -3.30 10.56
C LEU A 74 -3.63 -2.11 10.61
N VAL A 75 -3.34 -1.62 11.80
CA VAL A 75 -2.44 -0.48 12.04
C VAL A 75 -1.05 -0.99 12.42
N MET A 76 -0.01 -0.52 11.73
CA MET A 76 1.40 -0.88 11.94
C MET A 76 2.16 0.37 12.39
N ALA A 77 2.16 0.63 13.69
CA ALA A 77 2.78 1.84 14.23
C ALA A 77 4.30 1.69 14.37
N GLY A 78 5.05 2.69 13.92
CA GLY A 78 6.49 2.82 14.16
C GLY A 78 6.79 4.13 14.87
N GLY A 79 7.55 4.07 15.97
CA GLY A 79 7.86 5.22 16.78
C GLY A 79 8.18 4.85 18.24
N ASP A 80 8.24 5.84 19.11
CA ASP A 80 8.49 5.63 20.52
C ASP A 80 7.32 4.89 21.20
N GLN A 81 7.63 4.02 22.19
CA GLN A 81 6.62 3.23 22.89
C GLN A 81 5.68 4.10 23.70
N GLU A 82 6.20 5.13 24.36
CA GLU A 82 5.40 6.03 25.19
C GLU A 82 4.42 6.83 24.32
N VAL A 83 4.87 7.33 23.16
CA VAL A 83 4.01 8.03 22.19
C VAL A 83 2.94 7.09 21.66
N PHE A 84 3.27 5.83 21.31
CA PHE A 84 2.30 4.83 20.90
C PHE A 84 1.23 4.58 21.97
N ASP A 85 1.63 4.42 23.23
CA ASP A 85 0.71 4.16 24.33
C ASP A 85 -0.21 5.36 24.62
N GLN A 86 0.30 6.60 24.49
CA GLN A 86 -0.50 7.81 24.57
C GLN A 86 -1.56 7.90 23.48
N GLN A 87 -1.25 7.42 22.25
CA GLN A 87 -2.15 7.46 21.10
C GLN A 87 -3.04 6.22 20.98
N ARG A 88 -2.87 5.21 21.82
CA ARG A 88 -3.58 3.92 21.75
C ARG A 88 -5.10 4.09 21.70
N SER A 89 -5.66 4.99 22.49
CA SER A 89 -7.11 5.25 22.52
C SER A 89 -7.63 5.78 21.18
N LEU A 90 -6.86 6.62 20.48
CA LEU A 90 -7.19 7.08 19.13
C LEU A 90 -7.07 5.95 18.11
N LEU A 91 -5.97 5.20 18.15
CA LEU A 91 -5.72 4.12 17.22
C LEU A 91 -6.76 2.99 17.33
N ASN A 92 -7.26 2.70 18.52
CA ASN A 92 -8.33 1.73 18.77
C ASN A 92 -9.68 2.12 18.17
N GLN A 93 -9.88 3.38 17.77
CA GLN A 93 -11.08 3.78 17.02
C GLN A 93 -10.99 3.38 15.53
N LEU A 94 -9.79 3.13 15.04
CA LEU A 94 -9.51 2.79 13.64
C LEU A 94 -9.21 1.29 13.45
N ALA A 95 -8.77 0.60 14.49
CA ALA A 95 -8.31 -0.77 14.45
C ALA A 95 -8.65 -1.50 15.76
N GLU A 96 -8.99 -2.79 15.68
CA GLU A 96 -9.25 -3.61 16.88
C GLU A 96 -7.99 -3.84 17.72
N ALA A 97 -6.83 -3.97 17.07
CA ALA A 97 -5.56 -4.26 17.72
C ALA A 97 -4.40 -3.55 16.99
N PRO A 98 -4.23 -2.23 17.18
CA PRO A 98 -3.08 -1.52 16.61
C PRO A 98 -1.77 -2.09 17.19
N GLN A 99 -0.80 -2.36 16.33
CA GLN A 99 0.48 -2.95 16.71
C GLN A 99 1.60 -1.94 16.55
N ARG A 100 2.43 -1.77 17.58
CA ARG A 100 3.71 -1.11 17.42
C ARG A 100 4.73 -2.14 16.91
N VAL A 101 5.22 -1.92 15.69
CA VAL A 101 6.12 -2.86 14.99
C VAL A 101 7.60 -2.53 15.18
N GLY A 102 7.93 -1.37 15.76
CA GLY A 102 9.32 -0.99 16.02
C GLY A 102 9.53 0.53 16.13
N PRO A 103 10.78 1.01 16.03
CA PRO A 103 11.10 2.44 15.97
C PRO A 103 10.56 3.08 14.68
N VAL A 104 10.75 4.41 14.54
CA VAL A 104 10.39 5.14 13.30
C VAL A 104 11.07 4.49 12.08
N GLY A 105 10.30 4.30 11.02
CA GLY A 105 10.69 3.59 9.80
C GLY A 105 10.19 2.15 9.75
N SER A 106 9.94 1.50 10.92
CA SER A 106 9.50 0.10 10.95
C SER A 106 8.08 -0.09 10.42
N GLY A 107 7.18 0.86 10.69
CA GLY A 107 5.82 0.86 10.14
C GLY A 107 5.84 1.04 8.62
N ALA A 108 6.63 2.00 8.13
CA ALA A 108 6.83 2.23 6.70
C ALA A 108 7.39 0.98 6.01
N ALA A 109 8.46 0.38 6.54
CA ALA A 109 9.05 -0.86 6.02
C ALA A 109 8.03 -2.00 5.96
N THR A 110 7.27 -2.20 7.06
CA THR A 110 6.23 -3.23 7.12
C THR A 110 5.15 -2.99 6.05
N LYS A 111 4.72 -1.74 5.89
CA LYS A 111 3.69 -1.37 4.90
C LYS A 111 4.14 -1.64 3.47
N ILE A 112 5.32 -1.19 3.06
CA ILE A 112 5.81 -1.43 1.69
C ILE A 112 6.09 -2.91 1.43
N ALA A 113 6.57 -3.66 2.44
CA ALA A 113 6.75 -5.10 2.35
C ALA A 113 5.42 -5.84 2.12
N LEU A 114 4.33 -5.41 2.76
CA LEU A 114 2.99 -5.97 2.51
C LEU A 114 2.45 -5.56 1.14
N ASN A 115 2.66 -4.32 0.72
CA ASN A 115 2.12 -3.84 -0.55
C ASN A 115 2.83 -4.45 -1.77
N GLN A 116 4.14 -4.77 -1.68
CA GLN A 116 4.80 -5.55 -2.74
C GLN A 116 4.16 -6.93 -2.93
N LEU A 117 3.66 -7.57 -1.84
CA LEU A 117 2.93 -8.85 -1.97
C LEU A 117 1.64 -8.70 -2.78
N ILE A 118 0.96 -7.55 -2.70
CA ILE A 118 -0.21 -7.27 -3.55
C ILE A 118 0.19 -7.32 -5.03
N ALA A 119 1.27 -6.64 -5.40
CA ALA A 119 1.78 -6.62 -6.78
C ALA A 119 2.19 -8.02 -7.23
N SER A 120 2.98 -8.73 -6.42
CA SER A 120 3.51 -10.06 -6.73
C SER A 120 2.41 -11.10 -6.89
N LEU A 121 1.47 -11.17 -5.95
CA LEU A 121 0.36 -12.11 -6.00
C LEU A 121 -0.57 -11.82 -7.18
N THR A 122 -0.88 -10.55 -7.44
CA THR A 122 -1.72 -10.16 -8.57
C THR A 122 -1.08 -10.51 -9.90
N HIS A 123 0.23 -10.23 -10.07
CA HIS A 123 0.97 -10.57 -11.27
C HIS A 123 1.03 -12.10 -11.49
N SER A 124 1.43 -12.85 -10.46
CA SER A 124 1.56 -14.31 -10.55
C SER A 124 0.22 -14.99 -10.87
N PHE A 125 -0.86 -14.53 -10.22
CA PHE A 125 -2.20 -15.04 -10.50
C PHE A 125 -2.67 -14.68 -11.92
N SER A 126 -2.39 -13.46 -12.39
CA SER A 126 -2.70 -13.01 -13.74
C SER A 126 -2.07 -13.91 -14.81
N LEU A 127 -0.78 -14.24 -14.65
CA LEU A 127 -0.08 -15.14 -15.60
C LEU A 127 -0.67 -16.55 -15.59
N SER A 128 -0.95 -17.09 -14.38
CA SER A 128 -1.58 -18.40 -14.25
C SER A 128 -2.96 -18.43 -14.91
N LEU A 129 -3.79 -17.41 -14.65
CA LEU A 129 -5.14 -17.31 -15.21
C LEU A 129 -5.10 -17.24 -16.74
N ARG A 130 -4.20 -16.44 -17.33
CA ARG A 130 -4.04 -16.38 -18.79
C ARG A 130 -3.59 -17.69 -19.38
N LEU A 131 -2.62 -18.35 -18.74
CA LEU A 131 -2.12 -19.63 -19.22
C LEU A 131 -3.22 -20.69 -19.29
N ILE A 132 -4.01 -20.84 -18.22
CA ILE A 132 -5.09 -21.83 -18.18
C ILE A 132 -6.22 -21.52 -19.17
N GLN A 133 -6.53 -20.24 -19.39
CA GLN A 133 -7.49 -19.80 -20.40
C GLN A 133 -7.01 -20.12 -21.82
N GLN A 134 -5.74 -19.84 -22.13
CA GLN A 134 -5.15 -20.18 -23.42
C GLN A 134 -5.07 -21.70 -23.67
N ALA A 135 -4.88 -22.48 -22.61
CA ALA A 135 -4.89 -23.94 -22.67
C ALA A 135 -6.31 -24.54 -22.76
N GLY A 136 -7.37 -23.71 -22.74
CA GLY A 136 -8.76 -24.17 -22.77
C GLY A 136 -9.25 -24.84 -21.48
N VAL A 137 -8.53 -24.64 -20.35
CA VAL A 137 -8.96 -25.14 -19.05
C VAL A 137 -10.04 -24.22 -18.48
N PRO A 138 -11.21 -24.75 -18.06
CA PRO A 138 -12.23 -23.93 -17.40
C PRO A 138 -11.66 -23.26 -16.14
N VAL A 139 -11.87 -21.96 -16.00
CA VAL A 139 -11.34 -21.17 -14.87
C VAL A 139 -11.80 -21.75 -13.53
N GLU A 140 -13.06 -22.15 -13.41
CA GLU A 140 -13.58 -22.70 -12.15
C GLU A 140 -12.90 -24.03 -11.79
N THR A 141 -12.62 -24.90 -12.78
CA THR A 141 -11.85 -26.14 -12.53
C THR A 141 -10.45 -25.83 -11.97
N PHE A 142 -9.78 -24.80 -12.50
CA PHE A 142 -8.50 -24.35 -11.96
C PHE A 142 -8.65 -23.80 -10.52
N MET A 143 -9.68 -23.01 -10.28
CA MET A 143 -9.92 -22.43 -8.95
C MET A 143 -10.32 -23.49 -7.92
N ASP A 144 -11.05 -24.54 -8.29
CA ASP A 144 -11.37 -25.68 -7.41
C ASP A 144 -10.13 -26.44 -6.95
N ILE A 145 -9.08 -26.47 -7.77
CA ILE A 145 -7.78 -27.05 -7.38
C ILE A 145 -6.97 -26.05 -6.54
N LEU A 146 -7.00 -24.77 -6.91
CA LEU A 146 -6.21 -23.73 -6.24
C LEU A 146 -6.70 -23.43 -4.82
N ARG A 147 -8.02 -23.25 -4.63
CA ARG A 147 -8.62 -22.84 -3.33
C ARG A 147 -8.24 -23.74 -2.15
N PRO A 148 -8.26 -25.09 -2.24
CA PRO A 148 -7.86 -25.94 -1.12
C PRO A 148 -6.33 -26.08 -0.98
N SER A 149 -5.54 -25.54 -1.91
CA SER A 149 -4.09 -25.69 -1.90
C SER A 149 -3.40 -24.63 -1.04
N ALA A 150 -2.17 -24.91 -0.62
CA ALA A 150 -1.31 -23.96 0.08
C ALA A 150 -0.88 -22.76 -0.80
N LEU A 151 -1.19 -22.76 -2.10
CA LEU A 151 -0.86 -21.69 -3.04
C LEU A 151 -1.94 -20.60 -3.09
N TYR A 152 -3.10 -20.85 -2.47
CA TYR A 152 -4.23 -19.93 -2.50
C TYR A 152 -3.99 -18.68 -1.63
N ALA A 153 -4.38 -17.54 -2.19
CA ALA A 153 -4.50 -16.29 -1.44
C ALA A 153 -5.91 -15.70 -1.62
N PRO A 154 -6.58 -15.21 -0.54
CA PRO A 154 -7.95 -14.67 -0.61
C PRO A 154 -8.13 -13.53 -1.62
N THR A 155 -7.06 -12.82 -1.95
CA THR A 155 -7.07 -11.75 -2.95
C THR A 155 -7.38 -12.28 -4.37
N PHE A 156 -7.16 -13.56 -4.65
CA PHE A 156 -7.46 -14.16 -5.96
C PHE A 156 -8.96 -14.16 -6.21
N ASP A 157 -9.76 -14.74 -5.32
CA ASP A 157 -11.22 -14.72 -5.46
C ASP A 157 -11.77 -13.30 -5.43
N LYS A 158 -11.22 -12.43 -4.58
CA LYS A 158 -11.65 -11.03 -4.49
C LYS A 158 -11.51 -10.27 -5.81
N LYS A 159 -10.54 -10.64 -6.66
CA LYS A 159 -10.24 -9.94 -7.92
C LYS A 159 -10.56 -10.74 -9.17
N LEU A 160 -10.84 -12.05 -9.05
CA LEU A 160 -11.06 -12.95 -10.17
C LEU A 160 -12.10 -12.40 -11.17
N GLN A 161 -13.30 -12.05 -10.69
CA GLN A 161 -14.37 -11.61 -11.57
C GLN A 161 -14.00 -10.34 -12.35
N ARG A 162 -13.34 -9.38 -11.70
CA ARG A 162 -12.86 -8.15 -12.37
C ARG A 162 -11.85 -8.46 -13.48
N MET A 163 -10.95 -9.42 -13.25
CA MET A 163 -9.97 -9.85 -14.24
C MET A 163 -10.63 -10.56 -15.43
N LEU A 164 -11.64 -11.40 -15.19
CA LEU A 164 -12.37 -12.12 -16.21
C LEU A 164 -13.20 -11.18 -17.11
N ASP A 165 -13.86 -10.20 -16.49
CA ASP A 165 -14.73 -9.24 -17.16
C ASP A 165 -13.95 -8.10 -17.83
N GLY A 166 -12.66 -7.94 -17.49
CA GLY A 166 -11.89 -6.76 -17.91
C GLY A 166 -12.42 -5.45 -17.33
N HIS A 167 -13.13 -5.50 -16.20
CA HIS A 167 -13.80 -4.35 -15.59
C HIS A 167 -13.10 -3.95 -14.29
N TYR A 168 -12.37 -2.84 -14.34
CA TYR A 168 -11.49 -2.40 -13.24
C TYR A 168 -11.93 -1.08 -12.57
N SER A 169 -13.13 -0.59 -12.87
CA SER A 169 -13.68 0.66 -12.30
C SER A 169 -13.84 0.61 -10.78
N ASP A 170 -14.07 1.76 -10.16
CA ASP A 170 -14.32 1.91 -8.71
C ASP A 170 -13.21 1.29 -7.85
N PRO A 171 -11.97 1.77 -7.95
CA PRO A 171 -10.85 1.22 -7.24
C PRO A 171 -10.92 1.53 -5.74
N ASN A 172 -10.70 0.52 -4.90
CA ASN A 172 -10.30 0.76 -3.51
C ASN A 172 -8.81 1.10 -3.39
N PHE A 173 -8.02 0.65 -4.37
CA PHE A 173 -6.58 0.88 -4.48
C PHE A 173 -6.22 0.90 -5.96
N SER A 174 -5.75 2.06 -6.47
CA SER A 174 -5.51 2.22 -7.91
C SER A 174 -4.20 1.60 -8.37
N THR A 175 -4.09 1.38 -9.68
CA THR A 175 -2.87 0.93 -10.35
C THR A 175 -1.71 1.90 -10.13
N SER A 176 -1.97 3.21 -10.18
CA SER A 176 -0.98 4.25 -9.90
C SER A 176 -0.45 4.19 -8.46
N LEU A 177 -1.31 3.93 -7.49
CA LEU A 177 -0.91 3.77 -6.09
C LEU A 177 -0.11 2.48 -5.89
N LEU A 178 -0.50 1.36 -6.51
CA LEU A 178 0.27 0.13 -6.45
C LEU A 178 1.66 0.32 -7.06
N ARG A 179 1.75 0.98 -8.23
CA ARG A 179 3.03 1.34 -8.87
C ARG A 179 3.91 2.17 -7.94
N LYS A 180 3.35 3.22 -7.34
CA LYS A 180 4.07 4.07 -6.37
C LYS A 180 4.64 3.23 -5.23
N ASP A 181 3.82 2.39 -4.61
CA ASP A 181 4.21 1.60 -3.46
C ASP A 181 5.26 0.52 -3.81
N LEU A 182 5.16 -0.08 -5.00
CA LEU A 182 6.18 -1.02 -5.49
C LEU A 182 7.52 -0.32 -5.76
N LEU A 183 7.51 0.91 -6.30
CA LEU A 183 8.73 1.68 -6.51
C LEU A 183 9.40 2.07 -5.19
N LEU A 184 8.62 2.40 -4.15
CA LEU A 184 9.15 2.61 -2.80
C LEU A 184 9.84 1.35 -2.25
N PHE A 185 9.22 0.17 -2.46
CA PHE A 185 9.83 -1.10 -2.06
C PHE A 185 11.13 -1.38 -2.83
N LEU A 186 11.15 -1.15 -4.15
CA LEU A 186 12.33 -1.37 -4.98
C LEU A 186 13.49 -0.46 -4.58
N GLN A 187 13.20 0.80 -4.24
CA GLN A 187 14.21 1.73 -3.73
C GLN A 187 14.78 1.22 -2.40
N GLU A 188 13.94 0.87 -1.44
CA GLU A 188 14.37 0.32 -0.16
C GLU A 188 15.15 -0.99 -0.33
N ALA A 189 14.71 -1.88 -1.24
CA ALA A 189 15.41 -3.11 -1.55
C ALA A 189 16.83 -2.84 -2.10
N ALA A 190 16.98 -1.84 -2.97
CA ALA A 190 18.28 -1.45 -3.50
C ALA A 190 19.19 -0.90 -2.39
N ASP A 191 18.67 -0.05 -1.51
CA ASP A 191 19.41 0.55 -0.39
C ASP A 191 19.87 -0.53 0.62
N GLN A 192 19.09 -1.63 0.75
CA GLN A 192 19.37 -2.78 1.61
C GLN A 192 20.19 -3.90 0.89
N GLY A 193 20.51 -3.72 -0.40
CA GLY A 193 21.24 -4.71 -1.19
C GLY A 193 20.46 -5.99 -1.50
N LEU A 194 19.11 -5.94 -1.49
CA LEU A 194 18.24 -7.07 -1.82
C LEU A 194 18.15 -7.27 -3.34
N GLN A 195 18.10 -8.53 -3.76
CA GLN A 195 17.95 -8.90 -5.17
C GLN A 195 16.46 -8.93 -5.57
N ALA A 196 15.97 -7.85 -6.16
CA ALA A 196 14.55 -7.65 -6.45
C ALA A 196 14.22 -7.61 -7.97
N GLN A 197 15.05 -8.22 -8.84
CA GLN A 197 14.90 -8.16 -10.29
C GLN A 197 13.54 -8.66 -10.79
N GLY A 198 12.96 -9.68 -10.14
CA GLY A 198 11.63 -10.17 -10.51
C GLY A 198 10.54 -9.12 -10.29
N LEU A 199 10.67 -8.32 -9.23
CA LEU A 199 9.74 -7.22 -8.95
C LEU A 199 9.94 -6.03 -9.88
N GLN A 200 11.17 -5.80 -10.36
CA GLN A 200 11.42 -4.78 -11.37
C GLN A 200 10.58 -5.05 -12.64
N GLY A 201 10.51 -6.30 -13.11
CA GLY A 201 9.65 -6.67 -14.24
C GLY A 201 8.17 -6.36 -13.99
N VAL A 202 7.67 -6.52 -12.77
CA VAL A 202 6.30 -6.13 -12.40
C VAL A 202 6.13 -4.61 -12.40
N ALA A 203 7.13 -3.88 -11.91
CA ALA A 203 7.12 -2.41 -11.95
C ALA A 203 7.11 -1.88 -13.39
N ASP A 204 7.89 -2.50 -14.29
CA ASP A 204 7.95 -2.13 -15.70
C ASP A 204 6.59 -2.36 -16.39
N LEU A 205 5.87 -3.42 -16.05
CA LEU A 205 4.48 -3.61 -16.50
C LEU A 205 3.56 -2.51 -15.98
N LEU A 206 3.62 -2.19 -14.69
CA LEU A 206 2.81 -1.12 -14.08
C LEU A 206 3.15 0.26 -14.67
N MET A 207 4.38 0.48 -15.13
CA MET A 207 4.75 1.70 -15.84
C MET A 207 4.02 1.86 -17.19
N GLN A 208 3.60 0.78 -17.84
CA GLN A 208 2.82 0.84 -19.08
C GLN A 208 1.40 1.40 -18.85
N ALA A 209 0.87 1.30 -17.63
CA ALA A 209 -0.41 1.91 -17.29
C ALA A 209 -0.32 3.44 -17.09
N LYS A 210 0.89 3.97 -16.88
CA LYS A 210 1.08 5.38 -16.59
C LYS A 210 0.51 6.27 -17.71
N ASP A 211 -0.23 7.29 -17.34
CA ASP A 211 -0.88 8.24 -18.24
C ASP A 211 -1.92 7.59 -19.18
N THR A 212 -2.41 6.39 -18.87
CA THR A 212 -3.55 5.72 -19.54
C THR A 212 -4.76 5.65 -18.62
N GLU A 213 -5.91 5.21 -19.14
CA GLU A 213 -7.11 4.97 -18.34
C GLU A 213 -6.91 3.93 -17.22
N LEU A 214 -5.98 2.98 -17.40
CA LEU A 214 -5.69 1.95 -16.41
C LEU A 214 -5.01 2.51 -15.14
N ASP A 215 -4.42 3.69 -15.22
CA ASP A 215 -3.67 4.29 -14.10
C ASP A 215 -4.55 4.58 -12.89
N ASP A 216 -5.77 5.08 -13.14
CA ASP A 216 -6.75 5.40 -12.11
C ASP A 216 -7.69 4.23 -11.78
N GLN A 217 -7.56 3.09 -12.45
CA GLN A 217 -8.38 1.91 -12.22
C GLN A 217 -7.83 1.01 -11.11
N ASP A 218 -8.63 0.03 -10.66
CA ASP A 218 -8.25 -0.90 -9.60
C ASP A 218 -6.95 -1.64 -9.97
N TYR A 219 -6.08 -1.85 -9.02
CA TYR A 219 -4.76 -2.46 -9.22
C TYR A 219 -4.79 -3.81 -9.96
N CYS A 220 -5.91 -4.53 -9.93
CA CYS A 220 -6.06 -5.77 -10.70
C CYS A 220 -6.11 -5.52 -12.22
N ALA A 221 -6.16 -4.27 -12.69
CA ALA A 221 -5.90 -3.90 -14.08
C ALA A 221 -4.48 -4.28 -14.54
N LEU A 222 -3.56 -4.59 -13.63
CA LEU A 222 -2.31 -5.28 -13.95
C LEU A 222 -2.54 -6.53 -14.81
N HIS A 223 -3.70 -7.20 -14.65
CA HIS A 223 -4.08 -8.33 -15.50
C HIS A 223 -4.18 -7.94 -16.99
N ALA A 224 -4.70 -6.77 -17.32
CA ALA A 224 -4.74 -6.31 -18.71
C ALA A 224 -3.33 -6.16 -19.30
N LEU A 225 -2.35 -5.76 -18.49
CA LEU A 225 -0.96 -5.54 -18.92
C LEU A 225 -0.14 -6.85 -19.08
N THR A 226 -0.62 -7.99 -18.58
CA THR A 226 0.06 -9.29 -18.70
C THR A 226 -0.27 -10.04 -19.99
N GLY A 227 -1.19 -9.54 -20.81
CA GLY A 227 -1.49 -10.08 -22.14
C GLY A 227 -0.65 -9.43 -23.24
N GLN A 228 -0.41 -10.15 -24.33
CA GLN A 228 0.04 -9.51 -25.56
C GLN A 228 -1.14 -8.76 -26.18
N SER A 229 -0.90 -7.52 -26.59
CA SER A 229 -1.82 -6.70 -27.39
C SER A 229 -2.02 -7.31 -28.77
#